data_5e3e9d898cc79bc0c008b03621054690
#
_entry.id   5e3e9d898cc79bc0c008b03621054690
#
_cell.length_a   1.000
_cell.length_b   1.000
_cell.length_c   1.000
_cell.angle_alpha   90.00
_cell.angle_beta   90.00
_cell.angle_gamma   90.00
#
_symmetry.space_group_name_H-M   'P 1'
#
loop_
_entity.id
_entity.type
_entity.pdbx_description
1 polymer ?
#
loop_
_entity_poly.entity_id
_entity_poly.type
_entity_poly.pdbx_seq_one_letter_code
_entity_poly.pdbx_strand_id
1 'polypeptide(L)'
;MKRLLRWIGLGLAGSATVVVFVALGAFAASEAMIRWPHDKPPVVMAAATDLGAVARGRRLATIGGCHDCHGADFSGKLFHDEPALIRAWAPNLTLAAAHQSDADLDRAIRHGVAADGRTLWVMPSDAFAQLTDAEAADLLAYLRTFKPKGMEQPRPQVGPVGRLGILLGKFDSAPVALAKNGKRRPLDLGPLYAQGRELSRACVECHGADLKGGAVGAPDLTIAGAYDAADFEKLLRTGIAAGDRKLGLMSQIAPVRFNALSHEEIGALHAYLKARAERVS
;
A
#
# COMPACT_ATOMS: atom_id res chain seq x y z
N MET A 1 -19.44 -49.75 29.02
CA MET A 1 -19.37 -48.32 29.25
C MET A 1 -17.95 -47.80 29.45
N LYS A 2 -17.18 -48.25 30.44
CA LYS A 2 -15.80 -47.77 30.73
C LYS A 2 -14.81 -47.92 29.56
N ARG A 3 -14.84 -49.05 28.82
CA ARG A 3 -13.97 -49.24 27.64
C ARG A 3 -14.28 -48.27 26.49
N LEU A 4 -15.56 -48.01 26.19
CA LEU A 4 -15.99 -47.08 25.15
C LEU A 4 -15.52 -45.65 25.47
N LEU A 5 -15.74 -45.20 26.72
CA LEU A 5 -15.28 -43.89 27.18
C LEU A 5 -13.76 -43.72 27.06
N ARG A 6 -12.98 -44.79 27.35
CA ARG A 6 -11.51 -44.76 27.17
C ARG A 6 -11.11 -44.61 25.70
N TRP A 7 -11.76 -45.31 24.78
CA TRP A 7 -11.47 -45.20 23.36
C TRP A 7 -11.87 -43.81 22.79
N ILE A 8 -12.99 -43.27 23.22
CA ILE A 8 -13.40 -41.89 22.88
C ILE A 8 -12.38 -40.91 23.43
N GLY A 9 -11.95 -41.04 24.68
CA GLY A 9 -10.93 -40.19 25.29
C GLY A 9 -9.59 -40.24 24.54
N LEU A 10 -9.14 -41.44 24.15
CA LEU A 10 -7.90 -41.60 23.35
C LEU A 10 -8.06 -41.00 21.94
N GLY A 11 -9.21 -41.15 21.30
CA GLY A 11 -9.50 -40.55 20.00
C GLY A 11 -9.49 -39.01 20.05
N LEU A 12 -10.13 -38.41 21.07
CA LEU A 12 -10.13 -36.97 21.29
C LEU A 12 -8.73 -36.45 21.60
N ALA A 13 -7.97 -37.15 22.46
CA ALA A 13 -6.58 -36.75 22.74
C ALA A 13 -5.71 -36.84 21.50
N GLY A 14 -5.83 -37.90 20.70
CA GLY A 14 -5.12 -38.03 19.42
C GLY A 14 -5.46 -36.91 18.43
N SER A 15 -6.76 -36.61 18.29
CA SER A 15 -7.23 -35.53 17.43
C SER A 15 -6.69 -34.14 17.89
N ALA A 16 -6.76 -33.88 19.20
CA ALA A 16 -6.23 -32.65 19.79
C ALA A 16 -4.72 -32.53 19.54
N THR A 17 -3.97 -33.63 19.69
CA THR A 17 -2.51 -33.65 19.39
C THR A 17 -2.23 -33.34 17.93
N VAL A 18 -2.96 -33.92 16.98
CA VAL A 18 -2.81 -33.61 15.55
C VAL A 18 -3.09 -32.14 15.27
N VAL A 19 -4.18 -31.58 15.82
CA VAL A 19 -4.52 -30.16 15.65
C VAL A 19 -3.40 -29.24 16.16
N VAL A 20 -2.82 -29.57 17.33
CA VAL A 20 -1.69 -28.79 17.88
C VAL A 20 -0.47 -28.86 16.96
N PHE A 21 -0.10 -30.04 16.46
CA PHE A 21 1.04 -30.15 15.52
C PHE A 21 0.79 -29.41 14.21
N VAL A 22 -0.40 -29.49 13.66
CA VAL A 22 -0.76 -28.73 12.44
C VAL A 22 -0.68 -27.24 12.70
N ALA A 23 -1.19 -26.77 13.83
CA ALA A 23 -1.13 -25.34 14.19
C ALA A 23 0.31 -24.85 14.39
N LEU A 24 1.14 -25.64 15.08
CA LEU A 24 2.58 -25.32 15.26
C LEU A 24 3.32 -25.34 13.93
N GLY A 25 3.06 -26.31 13.07
CA GLY A 25 3.64 -26.40 11.73
C GLY A 25 3.25 -25.20 10.85
N ALA A 26 1.97 -24.82 10.87
CA ALA A 26 1.46 -23.64 10.15
C ALA A 26 2.08 -22.35 10.70
N PHE A 27 2.21 -22.23 12.02
CA PHE A 27 2.88 -21.09 12.64
C PHE A 27 4.35 -21.01 12.20
N ALA A 28 5.10 -22.11 12.31
CA ALA A 28 6.51 -22.15 11.94
C ALA A 28 6.73 -21.85 10.44
N ALA A 29 5.90 -22.41 9.57
CA ALA A 29 5.96 -22.15 8.13
C ALA A 29 5.68 -20.69 7.80
N SER A 30 4.60 -20.11 8.36
CA SER A 30 4.28 -18.70 8.15
C SER A 30 5.34 -17.77 8.73
N GLU A 31 5.92 -18.10 9.89
CA GLU A 31 7.02 -17.33 10.50
C GLU A 31 8.27 -17.37 9.63
N ALA A 32 8.61 -18.51 9.07
CA ALA A 32 9.71 -18.64 8.11
C ALA A 32 9.48 -17.74 6.89
N MET A 33 8.27 -17.73 6.32
CA MET A 33 7.93 -16.86 5.19
C MET A 33 7.99 -15.38 5.55
N ILE A 34 7.52 -15.00 6.76
CA ILE A 34 7.55 -13.61 7.22
C ILE A 34 8.98 -13.11 7.41
N ARG A 35 9.88 -13.97 7.89
CA ARG A 35 11.26 -13.61 8.20
C ARG A 35 12.25 -13.89 7.06
N TRP A 36 11.80 -14.54 5.99
CA TRP A 36 12.68 -14.86 4.87
C TRP A 36 13.28 -13.58 4.29
N PRO A 37 14.62 -13.47 4.26
CA PRO A 37 15.27 -12.32 3.67
C PRO A 37 15.05 -12.33 2.15
N HIS A 38 14.86 -11.16 1.58
CA HIS A 38 14.79 -11.00 0.14
C HIS A 38 16.11 -10.41 -0.37
N ASP A 39 16.52 -10.84 -1.55
CA ASP A 39 17.69 -10.24 -2.20
C ASP A 39 17.44 -8.73 -2.38
N LYS A 40 18.46 -7.95 -2.03
CA LYS A 40 18.40 -6.50 -2.21
C LYS A 40 18.64 -6.18 -3.68
N PRO A 41 17.63 -5.73 -4.45
CA PRO A 41 17.90 -5.30 -5.81
C PRO A 41 18.92 -4.16 -5.79
N PRO A 42 19.86 -4.13 -6.75
CA PRO A 42 20.78 -3.01 -6.87
C PRO A 42 20.00 -1.76 -7.22
N VAL A 43 20.17 -0.72 -6.41
CA VAL A 43 19.55 0.58 -6.61
C VAL A 43 20.63 1.64 -6.51
N VAL A 44 20.69 2.52 -7.51
CA VAL A 44 21.49 3.74 -7.48
C VAL A 44 20.52 4.90 -7.44
N MET A 45 20.44 5.58 -6.31
CA MET A 45 19.49 6.66 -6.08
C MET A 45 20.13 7.73 -5.21
N ALA A 46 19.82 8.99 -5.51
CA ALA A 46 20.15 10.14 -4.70
C ALA A 46 18.94 11.09 -4.64
N ALA A 47 18.75 11.72 -3.51
CA ALA A 47 17.74 12.76 -3.34
C ALA A 47 18.03 13.93 -4.30
N ALA A 48 16.98 14.49 -4.90
CA ALA A 48 17.10 15.65 -5.78
C ALA A 48 17.52 16.89 -4.98
N THR A 49 18.31 17.77 -5.60
CA THR A 49 18.90 18.95 -4.94
C THR A 49 18.43 20.27 -5.53
N ASP A 50 17.59 20.26 -6.57
CA ASP A 50 17.05 21.49 -7.15
C ASP A 50 16.03 22.18 -6.22
N LEU A 51 15.83 23.48 -6.43
CA LEU A 51 14.99 24.32 -5.56
C LEU A 51 13.52 23.89 -5.48
N GLY A 52 13.01 23.16 -6.46
CA GLY A 52 11.63 22.70 -6.52
C GLY A 52 11.42 21.28 -5.96
N ALA A 53 12.49 20.52 -5.77
CA ALA A 53 12.44 19.10 -5.44
C ALA A 53 11.62 18.81 -4.17
N VAL A 54 11.85 19.56 -3.11
CA VAL A 54 11.12 19.39 -1.83
C VAL A 54 9.62 19.64 -1.99
N ALA A 55 9.23 20.63 -2.79
CA ALA A 55 7.81 20.93 -3.03
C ALA A 55 7.14 19.82 -3.86
N ARG A 56 7.80 19.31 -4.91
CA ARG A 56 7.33 18.18 -5.71
C ARG A 56 7.25 16.92 -4.87
N GLY A 57 8.27 16.62 -4.07
CA GLY A 57 8.28 15.47 -3.17
C GLY A 57 7.18 15.52 -2.11
N ARG A 58 6.92 16.70 -1.51
CA ARG A 58 5.79 16.90 -0.59
C ARG A 58 4.46 16.59 -1.28
N ARG A 59 4.27 17.09 -2.49
CA ARG A 59 3.07 16.83 -3.27
C ARG A 59 2.89 15.34 -3.57
N LEU A 60 3.96 14.65 -3.98
CA LEU A 60 3.95 13.21 -4.21
C LEU A 60 3.62 12.44 -2.92
N ALA A 61 4.20 12.80 -1.79
CA ALA A 61 3.90 12.19 -0.50
C ALA A 61 2.45 12.40 -0.07
N THR A 62 1.86 13.56 -0.39
CA THR A 62 0.45 13.85 -0.09
C THR A 62 -0.48 13.01 -0.97
N ILE A 63 -0.30 13.04 -2.29
CA ILE A 63 -1.12 12.30 -3.26
C ILE A 63 -0.96 10.78 -3.07
N GLY A 64 0.27 10.31 -2.79
CA GLY A 64 0.59 8.92 -2.52
C GLY A 64 0.17 8.45 -1.12
N GLY A 65 -0.39 9.32 -0.26
CA GLY A 65 -0.92 8.94 1.04
C GLY A 65 0.13 8.51 2.08
N CYS A 66 1.37 8.94 1.97
CA CYS A 66 2.42 8.56 2.93
C CYS A 66 2.05 8.92 4.38
N HIS A 67 1.36 10.05 4.57
CA HIS A 67 0.90 10.52 5.87
C HIS A 67 -0.17 9.63 6.51
N ASP A 68 -0.93 8.90 5.71
CA ASP A 68 -2.04 8.07 6.21
C ASP A 68 -1.53 6.95 7.10
N CYS A 69 -0.41 6.35 6.74
CA CYS A 69 0.25 5.30 7.51
C CYS A 69 1.36 5.85 8.41
N HIS A 70 2.23 6.72 7.89
CA HIS A 70 3.44 7.17 8.62
C HIS A 70 3.20 8.33 9.59
N GLY A 71 1.95 8.86 9.66
CA GLY A 71 1.59 10.00 10.50
C GLY A 71 1.87 11.35 9.84
N ALA A 72 1.19 12.40 10.29
CA ALA A 72 1.28 13.74 9.71
C ALA A 72 2.70 14.32 9.76
N ASP A 73 3.50 13.88 10.71
CA ASP A 73 4.87 14.31 10.95
C ASP A 73 5.93 13.26 10.63
N PHE A 74 5.52 12.16 10.01
CA PHE A 74 6.36 11.01 9.63
C PHE A 74 7.07 10.30 10.79
N SER A 75 6.65 10.52 12.05
CA SER A 75 7.22 9.81 13.20
C SER A 75 6.75 8.36 13.36
N GLY A 76 5.91 7.90 12.44
CA GLY A 76 5.31 6.56 12.46
C GLY A 76 4.14 6.45 13.43
N LYS A 77 3.29 5.48 13.24
CA LYS A 77 2.13 5.18 14.12
C LYS A 77 1.58 3.77 13.90
N LEU A 78 0.79 3.30 14.86
CA LEU A 78 -0.15 2.20 14.63
C LEU A 78 -1.25 2.70 13.70
N PHE A 79 -1.33 2.18 12.48
CA PHE A 79 -2.32 2.61 11.50
C PHE A 79 -3.39 1.56 11.20
N HIS A 80 -3.16 0.29 11.59
CA HIS A 80 -4.14 -0.79 11.50
C HIS A 80 -4.03 -1.69 12.73
N ASP A 81 -5.13 -1.89 13.44
CA ASP A 81 -5.18 -2.69 14.67
C ASP A 81 -6.30 -3.73 14.60
N GLU A 82 -6.00 -4.86 13.97
CA GLU A 82 -6.88 -6.03 13.91
C GLU A 82 -6.08 -7.26 14.33
N PRO A 83 -6.02 -7.59 15.63
CA PRO A 83 -5.12 -8.62 16.16
C PRO A 83 -5.28 -10.01 15.54
N ALA A 84 -6.48 -10.36 15.07
CA ALA A 84 -6.70 -11.62 14.38
C ALA A 84 -6.04 -11.66 13.00
N LEU A 85 -5.97 -10.51 12.31
CA LEU A 85 -5.38 -10.36 10.98
C LEU A 85 -3.95 -9.82 11.10
N ILE A 86 -3.80 -8.56 11.48
CA ILE A 86 -2.51 -7.89 11.64
C ILE A 86 -2.64 -6.64 12.52
N ARG A 87 -1.64 -6.41 13.38
CA ARG A 87 -1.37 -5.10 13.97
C ARG A 87 -0.20 -4.48 13.24
N ALA A 88 -0.44 -3.39 12.53
CA ALA A 88 0.56 -2.80 11.64
C ALA A 88 0.97 -1.40 12.10
N TRP A 89 2.25 -1.25 12.40
CA TRP A 89 2.90 0.03 12.62
C TRP A 89 3.70 0.42 11.40
N ALA A 90 3.51 1.65 10.94
CA ALA A 90 4.39 2.25 9.96
C ALA A 90 5.66 2.76 10.65
N PRO A 91 6.85 2.54 10.08
CA PRO A 91 8.10 2.98 10.68
C PRO A 91 8.20 4.51 10.77
N ASN A 92 9.06 4.97 11.68
CA ASN A 92 9.43 6.37 11.83
C ASN A 92 10.34 6.78 10.66
N LEU A 93 9.79 7.50 9.68
CA LEU A 93 10.55 7.93 8.51
C LEU A 93 11.53 9.06 8.82
N THR A 94 11.35 9.80 9.92
CA THR A 94 12.32 10.83 10.33
C THR A 94 13.64 10.20 10.78
N LEU A 95 13.57 9.05 11.46
CA LEU A 95 14.74 8.26 11.82
C LEU A 95 15.32 7.52 10.62
N ALA A 96 14.45 6.88 9.80
CA ALA A 96 14.89 6.21 8.59
C ALA A 96 15.62 7.19 7.64
N ALA A 97 15.06 8.38 7.43
CA ALA A 97 15.70 9.41 6.60
C ALA A 97 17.04 9.89 7.17
N ALA A 98 17.23 9.89 8.49
CA ALA A 98 18.49 10.30 9.08
C ALA A 98 19.60 9.23 9.02
N HIS A 99 19.23 7.95 9.02
CA HIS A 99 20.19 6.85 9.23
C HIS A 99 20.38 5.93 8.04
N GLN A 100 19.49 5.96 7.04
CA GLN A 100 19.55 5.11 5.86
C GLN A 100 20.03 5.91 4.63
N SER A 101 20.62 5.21 3.67
CA SER A 101 20.98 5.79 2.38
C SER A 101 19.74 6.05 1.52
N ASP A 102 19.85 6.95 0.52
CA ASP A 102 18.78 7.18 -0.45
C ASP A 102 18.42 5.90 -1.21
N ALA A 103 19.42 5.08 -1.54
CA ALA A 103 19.21 3.78 -2.18
C ALA A 103 18.43 2.80 -1.28
N ASP A 104 18.64 2.80 0.04
CA ASP A 104 17.89 1.95 0.96
C ASP A 104 16.45 2.43 1.11
N LEU A 105 16.22 3.73 1.20
CA LEU A 105 14.88 4.32 1.25
C LEU A 105 14.11 4.03 -0.04
N ASP A 106 14.72 4.24 -1.19
CA ASP A 106 14.11 3.96 -2.49
C ASP A 106 13.78 2.47 -2.64
N ARG A 107 14.69 1.59 -2.21
CA ARG A 107 14.46 0.14 -2.22
C ARG A 107 13.29 -0.25 -1.34
N ALA A 108 13.14 0.35 -0.18
CA ALA A 108 11.98 0.12 0.68
C ALA A 108 10.69 0.60 0.02
N ILE A 109 10.71 1.79 -0.58
CA ILE A 109 9.53 2.41 -1.21
C ILE A 109 9.12 1.64 -2.47
N ARG A 110 10.02 1.46 -3.44
CA ARG A 110 9.68 0.92 -4.76
C ARG A 110 9.85 -0.59 -4.89
N HIS A 111 10.62 -1.24 -4.00
CA HIS A 111 10.90 -2.67 -4.10
C HIS A 111 10.43 -3.48 -2.88
N GLY A 112 10.00 -2.83 -1.81
CA GLY A 112 9.46 -3.52 -0.63
C GLY A 112 10.50 -4.28 0.20
N VAL A 113 11.78 -3.90 0.10
CA VAL A 113 12.89 -4.50 0.83
C VAL A 113 13.58 -3.46 1.70
N ALA A 114 13.57 -3.66 3.00
CA ALA A 114 14.19 -2.77 3.98
C ALA A 114 15.72 -2.79 3.89
N ALA A 115 16.38 -1.80 4.53
CA ALA A 115 17.84 -1.68 4.55
C ALA A 115 18.54 -2.91 5.12
N ASP A 116 17.93 -3.63 6.07
CA ASP A 116 18.43 -4.89 6.65
C ASP A 116 18.14 -6.13 5.78
N GLY A 117 17.57 -5.98 4.58
CA GLY A 117 17.17 -7.08 3.69
C GLY A 117 15.83 -7.72 4.03
N ARG A 118 15.16 -7.23 5.05
CA ARG A 118 13.85 -7.71 5.48
C ARG A 118 12.77 -7.32 4.46
N THR A 119 11.89 -8.27 4.20
CA THR A 119 10.70 -8.09 3.37
C THR A 119 9.69 -7.17 4.08
N LEU A 120 9.11 -6.22 3.37
CA LEU A 120 7.98 -5.43 3.84
C LEU A 120 6.66 -6.15 3.53
N TRP A 121 5.68 -6.06 4.44
CA TRP A 121 4.42 -6.79 4.32
C TRP A 121 3.18 -5.92 4.12
N VAL A 122 3.26 -4.65 4.44
CA VAL A 122 2.11 -3.74 4.40
C VAL A 122 2.38 -2.50 3.54
N MET A 123 3.67 -2.16 3.32
CA MET A 123 4.02 -1.09 2.41
C MET A 123 3.60 -1.45 0.98
N PRO A 124 2.75 -0.63 0.29
CA PRO A 124 2.25 -0.92 -1.04
C PRO A 124 3.29 -0.58 -2.13
N SER A 125 4.45 -1.24 -2.07
CA SER A 125 5.59 -0.95 -2.95
C SER A 125 5.29 -1.23 -4.43
N ASP A 126 4.34 -2.10 -4.73
CA ASP A 126 3.87 -2.35 -6.10
C ASP A 126 3.15 -1.13 -6.72
N ALA A 127 2.46 -0.32 -5.90
CA ALA A 127 1.93 0.97 -6.34
C ALA A 127 3.06 2.00 -6.55
N PHE A 128 4.00 2.09 -5.62
CA PHE A 128 5.11 3.05 -5.69
C PHE A 128 6.20 2.67 -6.71
N ALA A 129 6.28 1.42 -7.13
CA ALA A 129 7.17 0.99 -8.21
C ALA A 129 6.88 1.67 -9.57
N GLN A 130 5.76 2.38 -9.67
CA GLN A 130 5.41 3.18 -10.84
C GLN A 130 6.04 4.59 -10.82
N LEU A 131 6.63 5.02 -9.71
CA LEU A 131 7.38 6.28 -9.66
C LEU A 131 8.59 6.22 -10.59
N THR A 132 8.80 7.29 -11.34
CA THR A 132 10.04 7.51 -12.07
C THR A 132 11.20 7.77 -11.11
N ASP A 133 12.44 7.65 -11.57
CA ASP A 133 13.61 7.96 -10.74
C ASP A 133 13.62 9.43 -10.29
N ALA A 134 13.17 10.34 -11.15
CA ALA A 134 13.04 11.77 -10.80
C ALA A 134 12.00 11.98 -9.69
N GLU A 135 10.84 11.34 -9.77
CA GLU A 135 9.81 11.42 -8.73
C GLU A 135 10.28 10.82 -7.41
N ALA A 136 10.98 9.69 -7.48
CA ALA A 136 11.58 9.06 -6.29
C ALA A 136 12.64 9.98 -5.67
N ALA A 137 13.50 10.60 -6.46
CA ALA A 137 14.50 11.57 -6.00
C ALA A 137 13.87 12.80 -5.33
N ASP A 138 12.77 13.33 -5.89
CA ASP A 138 12.00 14.43 -5.29
C ASP A 138 11.37 14.01 -3.94
N LEU A 139 10.79 12.82 -3.89
CA LEU A 139 10.21 12.27 -2.65
C LEU A 139 11.29 12.13 -1.55
N LEU A 140 12.47 11.63 -1.91
CA LEU A 140 13.60 11.53 -0.99
C LEU A 140 14.08 12.90 -0.53
N ALA A 141 14.15 13.90 -1.42
CA ALA A 141 14.48 15.27 -1.05
C ALA A 141 13.53 15.83 0.01
N TYR A 142 12.23 15.55 -0.12
CA TYR A 142 11.25 15.92 0.90
C TYR A 142 11.46 15.16 2.21
N LEU A 143 11.67 13.85 2.19
CA LEU A 143 11.90 13.05 3.40
C LEU A 143 13.17 13.50 4.14
N ARG A 144 14.20 13.95 3.44
CA ARG A 144 15.44 14.49 4.03
C ARG A 144 15.26 15.82 4.76
N THR A 145 14.13 16.51 4.59
CA THR A 145 13.86 17.76 5.34
C THR A 145 13.46 17.53 6.80
N PHE A 146 13.05 16.30 7.15
CA PHE A 146 12.60 16.01 8.51
C PHE A 146 13.77 15.82 9.46
N LYS A 147 13.71 16.50 10.60
CA LYS A 147 14.66 16.29 11.70
C LYS A 147 14.29 15.00 12.43
N PRO A 148 15.27 14.16 12.81
CA PRO A 148 15.04 12.95 13.59
C PRO A 148 14.30 13.27 14.90
N LYS A 149 13.24 12.50 15.18
CA LYS A 149 12.47 12.65 16.43
C LYS A 149 11.73 11.36 16.79
N GLY A 150 11.34 11.23 18.05
CA GLY A 150 10.57 10.11 18.55
C GLY A 150 11.38 8.81 18.62
N MET A 151 10.70 7.68 18.54
CA MET A 151 11.28 6.34 18.66
C MET A 151 10.93 5.49 17.45
N GLU A 152 11.69 4.42 17.24
CA GLU A 152 11.35 3.38 16.27
C GLU A 152 10.00 2.74 16.62
N GLN A 153 9.23 2.45 15.59
CA GLN A 153 7.96 1.76 15.74
C GLN A 153 8.16 0.24 15.75
N PRO A 154 7.29 -0.50 16.46
CA PRO A 154 7.32 -1.97 16.44
C PRO A 154 7.15 -2.52 15.03
N ARG A 155 7.68 -3.72 14.79
CA ARG A 155 7.39 -4.46 13.56
C ARG A 155 5.92 -4.91 13.52
N PRO A 156 5.32 -5.02 12.32
CA PRO A 156 3.98 -5.57 12.18
C PRO A 156 3.87 -6.96 12.84
N GLN A 157 2.76 -7.20 13.54
CA GLN A 157 2.44 -8.44 14.21
C GLN A 157 1.32 -9.14 13.45
N VAL A 158 1.63 -10.23 12.77
CA VAL A 158 0.66 -10.99 11.97
C VAL A 158 -0.09 -11.96 12.86
N GLY A 159 -1.41 -11.80 12.92
CA GLY A 159 -2.32 -12.67 13.67
C GLY A 159 -2.63 -14.01 12.96
N PRO A 160 -3.39 -14.90 13.60
CA PRO A 160 -3.63 -16.25 13.07
C PRO A 160 -4.34 -16.23 11.69
N VAL A 161 -5.30 -15.34 11.47
CA VAL A 161 -5.98 -15.20 10.17
C VAL A 161 -5.03 -14.68 9.10
N GLY A 162 -4.21 -13.68 9.44
CA GLY A 162 -3.17 -13.17 8.54
C GLY A 162 -2.15 -14.23 8.16
N ARG A 163 -1.70 -15.05 9.14
CA ARG A 163 -0.79 -16.18 8.88
C ARG A 163 -1.40 -17.22 7.95
N LEU A 164 -2.67 -17.55 8.14
CA LEU A 164 -3.40 -18.42 7.21
C LEU A 164 -3.46 -17.78 5.81
N GLY A 165 -3.72 -16.47 5.73
CA GLY A 165 -3.70 -15.73 4.48
C GLY A 165 -2.35 -15.80 3.75
N ILE A 166 -1.23 -15.72 4.49
CA ILE A 166 0.13 -15.89 3.96
C ILE A 166 0.31 -17.30 3.39
N LEU A 167 -0.02 -18.34 4.15
CA LEU A 167 0.12 -19.73 3.73
C LEU A 167 -0.73 -20.06 2.49
N LEU A 168 -1.89 -19.43 2.35
CA LEU A 168 -2.79 -19.59 1.20
C LEU A 168 -2.47 -18.65 0.03
N GLY A 169 -1.41 -17.82 0.10
CA GLY A 169 -1.06 -16.84 -0.93
C GLY A 169 -2.12 -15.75 -1.15
N LYS A 170 -2.89 -15.43 -0.10
CA LYS A 170 -3.92 -14.37 -0.08
C LYS A 170 -3.42 -13.08 0.59
N PHE A 171 -2.33 -13.15 1.31
CA PHE A 171 -1.64 -12.01 1.87
C PHE A 171 -0.17 -12.09 1.44
N ASP A 172 0.19 -11.26 0.48
CA ASP A 172 1.52 -11.23 -0.13
C ASP A 172 2.44 -10.24 0.58
N SER A 173 3.72 -10.55 0.61
CA SER A 173 4.74 -9.54 0.92
C SER A 173 4.88 -8.53 -0.23
N ALA A 174 5.41 -7.34 0.05
CA ALA A 174 5.57 -6.29 -0.95
C ALA A 174 6.39 -6.72 -2.18
N PRO A 175 7.52 -7.46 -2.07
CA PRO A 175 8.21 -7.97 -3.25
C PRO A 175 7.40 -9.00 -4.05
N VAL A 176 6.60 -9.83 -3.38
CA VAL A 176 5.71 -10.80 -4.06
C VAL A 176 4.57 -10.07 -4.79
N ALA A 177 3.95 -9.09 -4.14
CA ALA A 177 2.95 -8.24 -4.75
C ALA A 177 3.52 -7.49 -5.96
N LEU A 178 4.74 -6.96 -5.84
CA LEU A 178 5.46 -6.32 -6.93
C LEU A 178 5.72 -7.29 -8.09
N ALA A 179 6.14 -8.52 -7.83
CA ALA A 179 6.35 -9.52 -8.88
C ALA A 179 5.05 -9.86 -9.62
N LYS A 180 3.91 -9.92 -8.91
CA LYS A 180 2.59 -10.18 -9.49
C LYS A 180 2.04 -8.98 -10.27
N ASN A 181 2.18 -7.77 -9.75
CA ASN A 181 1.50 -6.56 -10.20
C ASN A 181 2.43 -5.56 -10.91
N GLY A 182 3.74 -5.65 -10.72
CA GLY A 182 4.68 -4.61 -11.10
C GLY A 182 4.78 -4.30 -12.60
N LYS A 183 4.25 -5.18 -13.47
CA LYS A 183 4.12 -4.95 -14.91
C LYS A 183 2.76 -4.37 -15.31
N ARG A 184 1.78 -4.42 -14.42
CA ARG A 184 0.44 -3.88 -14.69
C ARG A 184 0.46 -2.37 -14.56
N ARG A 185 -0.22 -1.69 -15.44
CA ARG A 185 -0.30 -0.22 -15.48
C ARG A 185 -1.71 0.20 -15.85
N PRO A 186 -2.13 1.40 -15.48
CA PRO A 186 -3.32 2.02 -16.05
C PRO A 186 -3.27 2.01 -17.58
N LEU A 187 -4.40 1.71 -18.21
CA LEU A 187 -4.53 1.52 -19.66
C LEU A 187 -4.00 2.74 -20.42
N ASP A 188 -3.17 2.52 -21.44
CA ASP A 188 -2.73 3.57 -22.32
C ASP A 188 -3.82 3.88 -23.38
N LEU A 189 -4.32 5.11 -23.35
CA LEU A 189 -5.33 5.62 -24.27
C LEU A 189 -4.77 6.66 -25.25
N GLY A 190 -3.43 6.76 -25.29
CA GLY A 190 -2.73 7.71 -26.16
C GLY A 190 -2.44 9.06 -25.50
N PRO A 191 -1.73 9.95 -26.25
CA PRO A 191 -1.15 11.17 -25.70
C PRO A 191 -2.18 12.16 -25.15
N LEU A 192 -3.40 12.19 -25.67
CA LEU A 192 -4.47 13.06 -25.18
C LEU A 192 -4.82 12.81 -23.71
N TYR A 193 -4.67 11.57 -23.27
CA TYR A 193 -5.00 11.14 -21.90
C TYR A 193 -3.77 10.91 -21.01
N ALA A 194 -2.57 11.23 -21.48
CA ALA A 194 -1.32 10.92 -20.80
C ALA A 194 -1.28 11.52 -19.38
N GLN A 195 -1.65 12.79 -19.21
CA GLN A 195 -1.69 13.45 -17.89
C GLN A 195 -2.67 12.76 -16.92
N GLY A 196 -3.90 12.48 -17.36
CA GLY A 196 -4.90 11.80 -16.54
C GLY A 196 -4.47 10.37 -16.17
N ARG A 197 -3.83 9.66 -17.10
CA ARG A 197 -3.23 8.36 -16.85
C ARG A 197 -2.15 8.41 -15.77
N GLU A 198 -1.25 9.38 -15.84
CA GLU A 198 -0.22 9.58 -14.84
C GLU A 198 -0.80 9.89 -13.46
N LEU A 199 -1.78 10.79 -13.38
CA LEU A 199 -2.48 11.12 -12.14
C LEU A 199 -3.23 9.92 -11.57
N SER A 200 -3.76 9.01 -12.41
CA SER A 200 -4.46 7.80 -11.97
C SER A 200 -3.58 6.82 -11.21
N ARG A 201 -2.24 6.95 -11.26
CA ARG A 201 -1.32 6.16 -10.44
C ARG A 201 -1.58 6.32 -8.93
N ALA A 202 -2.09 7.49 -8.52
CA ALA A 202 -2.49 7.73 -7.13
C ALA A 202 -3.67 6.85 -6.67
N CYS A 203 -4.38 6.23 -7.60
CA CYS A 203 -5.53 5.35 -7.31
C CYS A 203 -5.14 3.88 -7.19
N VAL A 204 -3.94 3.48 -7.68
CA VAL A 204 -3.57 2.07 -7.85
C VAL A 204 -3.41 1.32 -6.52
N GLU A 205 -3.02 2.00 -5.45
CA GLU A 205 -2.89 1.40 -4.11
C GLU A 205 -4.18 0.68 -3.68
N CYS A 206 -5.32 1.31 -3.90
CA CYS A 206 -6.63 0.79 -3.51
C CYS A 206 -7.36 0.10 -4.66
N HIS A 207 -7.31 0.67 -5.87
CA HIS A 207 -8.09 0.22 -7.02
C HIS A 207 -7.34 -0.76 -7.94
N GLY A 208 -6.14 -1.21 -7.52
CA GLY A 208 -5.32 -2.16 -8.28
C GLY A 208 -4.50 -1.50 -9.39
N ALA A 209 -3.41 -2.16 -9.78
CA ALA A 209 -2.41 -1.60 -10.70
C ALA A 209 -2.94 -1.25 -12.09
N ASP A 210 -4.06 -1.82 -12.50
CA ASP A 210 -4.77 -1.55 -13.76
C ASP A 210 -6.16 -0.92 -13.53
N LEU A 211 -6.44 -0.49 -12.30
CA LEU A 211 -7.67 0.20 -11.86
C LEU A 211 -8.94 -0.68 -11.98
N LYS A 212 -8.79 -2.01 -11.97
CA LYS A 212 -9.91 -2.98 -12.08
C LYS A 212 -10.47 -3.43 -10.73
N GLY A 213 -10.07 -2.78 -9.66
CA GLY A 213 -10.40 -3.15 -8.29
C GLY A 213 -9.20 -3.74 -7.55
N GLY A 214 -9.19 -3.61 -6.24
CA GLY A 214 -8.08 -3.99 -5.37
C GLY A 214 -8.46 -4.90 -4.22
N ALA A 215 -7.45 -5.38 -3.51
CA ALA A 215 -7.58 -6.30 -2.38
C ALA A 215 -8.37 -5.73 -1.18
N VAL A 216 -8.47 -4.41 -1.08
CA VAL A 216 -9.22 -3.73 -0.01
C VAL A 216 -10.72 -3.56 -0.32
N GLY A 217 -11.22 -4.28 -1.34
CA GLY A 217 -12.62 -4.19 -1.77
C GLY A 217 -12.97 -2.92 -2.54
N ALA A 218 -11.97 -2.15 -2.98
CA ALA A 218 -12.19 -1.00 -3.83
C ALA A 218 -12.69 -1.46 -5.22
N PRO A 219 -13.71 -0.78 -5.81
CA PRO A 219 -14.30 -1.19 -7.07
C PRO A 219 -13.39 -0.91 -8.27
N ASP A 220 -13.73 -1.49 -9.42
CA ASP A 220 -13.20 -1.06 -10.72
C ASP A 220 -13.54 0.41 -10.96
N LEU A 221 -12.57 1.22 -11.37
CA LEU A 221 -12.76 2.65 -11.64
C LEU A 221 -13.52 2.95 -12.95
N THR A 222 -14.09 1.95 -13.63
CA THR A 222 -15.14 2.19 -14.65
C THR A 222 -16.32 2.96 -14.08
N ILE A 223 -16.61 2.77 -12.79
CA ILE A 223 -17.65 3.52 -12.07
C ILE A 223 -17.43 5.04 -12.13
N ALA A 224 -16.19 5.52 -12.25
CA ALA A 224 -15.88 6.95 -12.38
C ALA A 224 -16.42 7.55 -13.69
N GLY A 225 -16.62 6.74 -14.74
CA GLY A 225 -17.24 7.17 -15.99
C GLY A 225 -18.70 7.60 -15.86
N ALA A 226 -19.39 7.17 -14.81
CA ALA A 226 -20.78 7.53 -14.53
C ALA A 226 -20.93 8.90 -13.81
N TYR A 227 -19.83 9.48 -13.32
CA TYR A 227 -19.85 10.80 -12.70
C TYR A 227 -19.80 11.87 -13.77
N ASP A 228 -20.50 12.98 -13.55
CA ASP A 228 -20.17 14.22 -14.24
C ASP A 228 -18.92 14.87 -13.62
N ALA A 229 -18.39 15.91 -14.29
CA ALA A 229 -17.13 16.53 -13.86
C ALA A 229 -17.25 17.21 -12.49
N ALA A 230 -18.39 17.83 -12.21
CA ALA A 230 -18.61 18.55 -10.94
C ALA A 230 -18.75 17.58 -9.77
N ASP A 231 -19.50 16.50 -9.92
CA ASP A 231 -19.65 15.46 -8.90
C ASP A 231 -18.34 14.71 -8.67
N PHE A 232 -17.55 14.46 -9.72
CA PHE A 232 -16.25 13.84 -9.59
C PHE A 232 -15.28 14.74 -8.80
N GLU A 233 -15.21 16.03 -9.14
CA GLU A 233 -14.37 16.98 -8.38
C GLU A 233 -14.87 17.14 -6.94
N LYS A 234 -16.19 17.24 -6.72
CA LYS A 234 -16.79 17.27 -5.39
C LYS A 234 -16.35 16.08 -4.55
N LEU A 235 -16.38 14.86 -5.12
CA LEU A 235 -15.91 13.66 -4.43
C LEU A 235 -14.44 13.79 -4.02
N LEU A 236 -13.56 14.21 -4.93
CA LEU A 236 -12.13 14.32 -4.63
C LEU A 236 -11.83 15.43 -3.63
N ARG A 237 -12.57 16.57 -3.67
CA ARG A 237 -12.37 17.71 -2.76
C ARG A 237 -12.94 17.50 -1.38
N THR A 238 -14.11 16.86 -1.29
CA THR A 238 -14.92 16.82 -0.06
C THR A 238 -15.14 15.41 0.49
N GLY A 239 -14.85 14.39 -0.29
CA GLY A 239 -15.17 13.00 0.05
C GLY A 239 -16.67 12.66 -0.11
N ILE A 240 -17.48 13.57 -0.69
CA ILE A 240 -18.91 13.38 -0.87
C ILE A 240 -19.21 13.03 -2.32
N ALA A 241 -19.74 11.84 -2.55
CA ALA A 241 -20.11 11.37 -3.87
C ALA A 241 -21.44 11.94 -4.37
N ALA A 242 -21.74 11.72 -5.66
CA ALA A 242 -23.02 12.05 -6.27
C ALA A 242 -24.21 11.58 -5.41
N GLY A 243 -25.23 12.41 -5.25
CA GLY A 243 -26.38 12.16 -4.37
C GLY A 243 -26.03 12.24 -2.88
N ASP A 244 -25.01 13.03 -2.51
CA ASP A 244 -24.56 13.31 -1.14
C ASP A 244 -24.18 12.06 -0.32
N ARG A 245 -23.71 11.01 -1.01
CA ARG A 245 -23.34 9.73 -0.39
C ARG A 245 -21.92 9.74 0.16
N LYS A 246 -21.71 9.00 1.24
CA LYS A 246 -20.37 8.67 1.76
C LYS A 246 -19.95 7.30 1.25
N LEU A 247 -18.71 7.19 0.79
CA LEU A 247 -18.10 5.99 0.20
C LEU A 247 -17.05 5.36 1.12
N GLY A 248 -17.36 5.23 2.41
CA GLY A 248 -16.45 4.59 3.36
C GLY A 248 -15.06 5.23 3.37
N LEU A 249 -14.03 4.42 3.12
CA LEU A 249 -12.63 4.88 3.16
C LEU A 249 -12.35 5.97 2.13
N MET A 250 -12.92 5.88 0.91
CA MET A 250 -12.72 6.89 -0.13
C MET A 250 -13.14 8.28 0.32
N SER A 251 -14.25 8.39 1.07
CA SER A 251 -14.71 9.68 1.63
C SER A 251 -13.77 10.27 2.68
N GLN A 252 -12.97 9.44 3.32
CA GLN A 252 -12.01 9.90 4.34
C GLN A 252 -10.69 10.36 3.70
N ILE A 253 -10.20 9.60 2.71
CA ILE A 253 -8.87 9.86 2.12
C ILE A 253 -8.91 10.90 1.00
N ALA A 254 -10.00 10.99 0.23
CA ALA A 254 -10.05 11.84 -0.95
C ALA A 254 -9.73 13.32 -0.65
N PRO A 255 -10.36 13.97 0.34
CA PRO A 255 -10.07 15.38 0.64
C PRO A 255 -8.65 15.60 1.20
N VAL A 256 -8.04 14.59 1.78
CA VAL A 256 -6.67 14.69 2.32
C VAL A 256 -5.64 14.58 1.20
N ARG A 257 -5.81 13.62 0.28
CA ARG A 257 -4.84 13.34 -0.78
C ARG A 257 -5.02 14.25 -1.99
N PHE A 258 -6.26 14.44 -2.47
CA PHE A 258 -6.51 15.04 -3.79
C PHE A 258 -6.75 16.55 -3.77
N ASN A 259 -6.79 17.19 -2.60
CA ASN A 259 -6.68 18.65 -2.52
C ASN A 259 -5.35 19.19 -3.04
N ALA A 260 -4.33 18.34 -3.17
CA ALA A 260 -3.07 18.66 -3.80
C ALA A 260 -3.14 18.73 -5.35
N LEU A 261 -4.24 18.30 -5.97
CA LEU A 261 -4.46 18.41 -7.41
C LEU A 261 -5.09 19.75 -7.78
N SER A 262 -4.73 20.32 -8.93
CA SER A 262 -5.41 21.49 -9.48
C SER A 262 -6.78 21.09 -10.07
N HIS A 263 -7.60 22.07 -10.42
CA HIS A 263 -8.87 21.85 -11.12
C HIS A 263 -8.65 21.17 -12.47
N GLU A 264 -7.66 21.66 -13.24
CA GLU A 264 -7.30 21.09 -14.54
C GLU A 264 -6.82 19.64 -14.42
N GLU A 265 -6.03 19.32 -13.39
CA GLU A 265 -5.55 17.96 -13.14
C GLU A 265 -6.69 17.01 -12.79
N ILE A 266 -7.65 17.45 -11.98
CA ILE A 266 -8.87 16.66 -11.69
C ILE A 266 -9.68 16.45 -12.97
N GLY A 267 -9.81 17.48 -13.81
CA GLY A 267 -10.45 17.39 -15.12
C GLY A 267 -9.76 16.38 -16.05
N ALA A 268 -8.42 16.42 -16.12
CA ALA A 268 -7.64 15.47 -16.92
C ALA A 268 -7.77 14.03 -16.40
N LEU A 269 -7.75 13.83 -15.07
CA LEU A 269 -7.96 12.53 -14.44
C LEU A 269 -9.37 11.99 -14.76
N HIS A 270 -10.41 12.82 -14.62
CA HIS A 270 -11.78 12.44 -14.93
C HIS A 270 -11.96 12.06 -16.41
N ALA A 271 -11.42 12.88 -17.33
CA ALA A 271 -11.46 12.60 -18.76
C ALA A 271 -10.81 11.25 -19.11
N TYR A 272 -9.66 10.95 -18.49
CA TYR A 272 -9.00 9.67 -18.64
C TYR A 272 -9.86 8.50 -18.13
N LEU A 273 -10.40 8.61 -16.91
CA LEU A 273 -11.20 7.53 -16.30
C LEU A 273 -12.49 7.29 -17.08
N LYS A 274 -13.12 8.34 -17.61
CA LYS A 274 -14.30 8.23 -18.47
C LYS A 274 -13.99 7.52 -19.78
N ALA A 275 -12.93 7.95 -20.49
CA ALA A 275 -12.49 7.28 -21.72
C ALA A 275 -12.07 5.82 -21.48
N ARG A 276 -11.45 5.55 -20.31
CA ARG A 276 -11.15 4.16 -19.91
C ARG A 276 -12.42 3.34 -19.72
N ALA A 277 -13.44 3.89 -19.06
CA ALA A 277 -14.71 3.19 -18.86
C ALA A 277 -15.37 2.80 -20.20
N GLU A 278 -15.36 3.70 -21.19
CA GLU A 278 -15.89 3.45 -22.54
C GLU A 278 -15.12 2.34 -23.31
N ARG A 279 -13.84 2.11 -22.96
CA ARG A 279 -12.99 1.12 -23.66
C ARG A 279 -13.05 -0.27 -23.04
N VAL A 280 -13.38 -0.40 -21.76
CA VAL A 280 -13.35 -1.69 -21.04
C VAL A 280 -14.74 -2.20 -20.67
N SER A 281 -15.80 -1.39 -20.95
CA SER A 281 -17.22 -1.80 -20.90
C SER A 281 -17.59 -2.63 -22.16
#